data_f50c637dc2918393337a6cacae548bac
#
_entry.id   f50c637dc2918393337a6cacae548bac
#
_cell.length_a   1.000
_cell.length_b   1.000
_cell.length_c   1.000
_cell.angle_alpha   90.00
_cell.angle_beta   90.00
_cell.angle_gamma   90.00
#
_symmetry.space_group_name_H-M   'P 1'
#
loop_
_entity.id
_entity.type
_entity.pdbx_description
1 polymer ?
#
loop_
_entity_poly.entity_id
_entity_poly.type
_entity_poly.pdbx_seq_one_letter_code
_entity_poly.pdbx_strand_id
1 'polypeptide(L)'
;MKKKIVAAIATMAVALSVSGGAIASADDRKGGEKITSLLSSLVSKGTITQSQADAIVQAAKDARAAGKVKMDKDRAAIDAVVTSTLGISIDTIKTRLKAGETLAAIAGDKKAALITAISTEVNKQIDAAVTAGKLTAAQASTEKAKTTERVTNMVERVKGFGHKGNKAGARA
;
A
#
# COMPACT_ATOMS: atom_id res chain seq x y z
N MET A 1 34.52 -9.28 40.64
CA MET A 1 34.30 -7.92 40.10
C MET A 1 33.87 -8.05 38.65
N LYS A 2 32.55 -7.88 38.35
CA LYS A 2 32.00 -8.05 37.03
C LYS A 2 31.92 -6.68 36.36
N LYS A 3 32.76 -6.42 35.34
CA LYS A 3 32.77 -5.18 34.57
C LYS A 3 31.57 -5.18 33.64
N LYS A 4 30.61 -4.31 33.92
CA LYS A 4 29.45 -4.02 33.01
C LYS A 4 29.96 -3.10 31.89
N ILE A 5 30.01 -3.62 30.67
CA ILE A 5 30.22 -2.83 29.45
C ILE A 5 28.89 -2.25 29.09
N VAL A 6 28.70 -0.96 29.31
CA VAL A 6 27.55 -0.19 28.82
C VAL A 6 27.88 0.23 27.39
N ALA A 7 27.30 -0.44 26.42
CA ALA A 7 27.35 0.01 25.03
C ALA A 7 26.41 1.21 24.89
N ALA A 8 26.96 2.39 24.74
CA ALA A 8 26.21 3.59 24.38
C ALA A 8 25.78 3.48 22.90
N ILE A 9 24.55 3.16 22.68
CA ILE A 9 23.93 3.27 21.36
C ILE A 9 23.61 4.76 21.16
N ALA A 10 24.44 5.43 20.38
CA ALA A 10 24.16 6.78 19.91
C ALA A 10 22.98 6.69 18.93
N THR A 11 21.77 6.99 19.40
CA THR A 11 20.58 7.19 18.58
C THR A 11 20.75 8.49 17.82
N MET A 12 21.28 8.41 16.61
CA MET A 12 21.21 9.51 15.66
C MET A 12 19.79 9.50 15.09
N ALA A 13 18.91 10.31 15.67
CA ALA A 13 17.60 10.61 15.13
C ALA A 13 17.81 11.46 13.86
N VAL A 14 17.88 10.82 12.69
CA VAL A 14 17.75 11.49 11.41
C VAL A 14 16.27 11.77 11.24
N ALA A 15 15.83 12.98 11.58
CA ALA A 15 14.55 13.50 11.19
C ALA A 15 14.54 13.68 9.67
N LEU A 16 14.17 12.65 8.91
CA LEU A 16 13.77 12.80 7.53
C LEU A 16 12.38 13.44 7.55
N SER A 17 12.34 14.77 7.44
CA SER A 17 11.14 15.47 7.02
C SER A 17 10.92 15.14 5.54
N VAL A 18 10.22 14.03 5.27
CA VAL A 18 9.70 13.73 3.94
C VAL A 18 8.51 14.65 3.72
N SER A 19 8.79 15.84 3.17
CA SER A 19 7.77 16.63 2.50
C SER A 19 7.16 15.77 1.40
N GLY A 20 5.83 15.54 1.49
CA GLY A 20 5.07 14.65 0.66
C GLY A 20 5.23 14.93 -0.83
N GLY A 21 6.07 14.15 -1.48
CA GLY A 21 6.06 13.93 -2.91
C GLY A 21 5.49 12.54 -3.13
N ALA A 22 4.34 12.46 -3.79
CA ALA A 22 3.78 11.21 -4.26
C ALA A 22 4.82 10.50 -5.13
N ILE A 23 5.48 9.48 -4.58
CA ILE A 23 6.22 8.54 -5.41
C ILE A 23 5.17 7.62 -6.00
N ALA A 24 4.60 8.09 -7.14
CA ALA A 24 3.78 7.29 -8.00
C ALA A 24 4.51 5.99 -8.33
N SER A 25 3.80 4.90 -8.16
CA SER A 25 4.11 3.53 -8.53
C SER A 25 4.91 3.45 -9.83
N ALA A 26 6.23 3.40 -9.74
CA ALA A 26 7.08 2.99 -10.83
C ALA A 26 7.68 1.65 -10.43
N ASP A 27 7.42 0.66 -11.27
CA ASP A 27 7.99 -0.68 -11.35
C ASP A 27 9.07 -0.99 -10.29
N ASP A 28 8.74 -1.87 -9.33
CA ASP A 28 9.56 -2.19 -8.14
C ASP A 28 11.03 -2.55 -8.43
N ARG A 29 11.34 -2.98 -9.66
CA ARG A 29 12.68 -3.33 -10.10
C ARG A 29 13.55 -2.10 -10.34
N LYS A 30 13.00 -1.03 -10.93
CA LYS A 30 13.74 0.21 -11.23
C LYS A 30 13.97 1.11 -10.01
N GLY A 31 13.11 1.05 -9.01
CA GLY A 31 13.26 1.84 -7.79
C GLY A 31 14.41 1.38 -6.90
N GLY A 32 14.64 0.06 -6.82
CA GLY A 32 15.74 -0.52 -6.05
C GLY A 32 17.11 -0.17 -6.64
N GLU A 33 17.27 -0.29 -7.95
CA GLU A 33 18.52 0.03 -8.66
C GLU A 33 18.91 1.50 -8.53
N LYS A 34 17.94 2.42 -8.62
CA LYS A 34 18.19 3.86 -8.45
C LYS A 34 18.68 4.21 -7.05
N ILE A 35 18.11 3.62 -6.02
CA ILE A 35 18.55 3.84 -4.63
C ILE A 35 19.98 3.30 -4.46
N THR A 36 20.26 2.10 -4.94
CA THR A 36 21.59 1.49 -4.85
C THR A 36 22.63 2.34 -5.57
N SER A 37 22.33 2.82 -6.79
CA SER A 37 23.23 3.69 -7.57
C SER A 37 23.50 5.01 -6.85
N LEU A 38 22.46 5.63 -6.28
CA LEU A 38 22.62 6.87 -5.49
C LEU A 38 23.51 6.65 -4.27
N LEU A 39 23.28 5.57 -3.52
CA LEU A 39 24.07 5.24 -2.32
C LEU A 39 25.53 4.95 -2.69
N SER A 40 25.78 4.22 -3.78
CA SER A 40 27.14 3.97 -4.28
C SER A 40 27.87 5.27 -4.63
N SER A 41 27.16 6.23 -5.24
CA SER A 41 27.72 7.56 -5.51
C SER A 41 28.09 8.33 -4.24
N LEU A 42 27.26 8.24 -3.19
CA LEU A 42 27.54 8.87 -1.89
C LEU A 42 28.71 8.23 -1.17
N VAL A 43 28.86 6.90 -1.26
CA VAL A 43 30.04 6.17 -0.75
C VAL A 43 31.29 6.60 -1.49
N SER A 44 31.26 6.63 -2.82
CA SER A 44 32.42 7.05 -3.64
C SER A 44 32.87 8.48 -3.38
N LYS A 45 31.93 9.36 -2.97
CA LYS A 45 32.23 10.75 -2.56
C LYS A 45 32.66 10.86 -1.09
N GLY A 46 32.70 9.77 -0.35
CA GLY A 46 33.03 9.77 1.07
C GLY A 46 31.97 10.41 1.98
N THR A 47 30.76 10.69 1.46
CA THR A 47 29.66 11.30 2.22
C THR A 47 29.09 10.31 3.25
N ILE A 48 29.01 9.04 2.88
CA ILE A 48 28.59 7.93 3.76
C ILE A 48 29.58 6.77 3.62
N THR A 49 29.64 5.92 4.64
CA THR A 49 30.41 4.67 4.57
C THR A 49 29.63 3.57 3.87
N GLN A 50 30.33 2.53 3.39
CA GLN A 50 29.67 1.35 2.82
C GLN A 50 28.70 0.71 3.82
N SER A 51 29.07 0.59 5.09
CA SER A 51 28.22 0.05 6.14
C SER A 51 26.93 0.85 6.33
N GLN A 52 26.98 2.18 6.21
CA GLN A 52 25.78 3.02 6.27
C GLN A 52 24.89 2.84 5.03
N ALA A 53 25.48 2.70 3.85
CA ALA A 53 24.75 2.40 2.62
C ALA A 53 24.02 1.05 2.73
N ASP A 54 24.69 0.02 3.21
CA ASP A 54 24.12 -1.32 3.40
C ASP A 54 22.99 -1.32 4.44
N ALA A 55 23.16 -0.57 5.53
CA ALA A 55 22.10 -0.41 6.54
C ALA A 55 20.84 0.28 5.96
N ILE A 56 21.02 1.29 5.10
CA ILE A 56 19.89 1.97 4.42
C ILE A 56 19.18 1.01 3.46
N VAL A 57 19.92 0.22 2.68
CA VAL A 57 19.36 -0.78 1.79
C VAL A 57 18.58 -1.83 2.57
N GLN A 58 19.13 -2.31 3.69
CA GLN A 58 18.44 -3.30 4.52
C GLN A 58 17.15 -2.71 5.13
N ALA A 59 17.23 -1.53 5.73
CA ALA A 59 16.04 -0.84 6.26
C ALA A 59 14.95 -0.62 5.22
N ALA A 60 15.33 -0.29 3.97
CA ALA A 60 14.38 -0.16 2.88
C ALA A 60 13.72 -1.50 2.50
N LYS A 61 14.48 -2.60 2.50
CA LYS A 61 13.94 -3.95 2.27
C LYS A 61 12.96 -4.35 3.37
N ASP A 62 13.32 -4.12 4.63
CA ASP A 62 12.50 -4.47 5.79
C ASP A 62 11.19 -3.65 5.80
N ALA A 63 11.26 -2.36 5.48
CA ALA A 63 10.09 -1.51 5.34
C ALA A 63 9.14 -1.98 4.21
N ARG A 64 9.69 -2.44 3.08
CA ARG A 64 8.89 -3.02 1.99
C ARG A 64 8.25 -4.33 2.40
N ALA A 65 8.99 -5.22 3.07
CA ALA A 65 8.46 -6.48 3.56
C ALA A 65 7.32 -6.25 4.56
N ALA A 66 7.49 -5.34 5.52
CA ALA A 66 6.45 -4.95 6.47
C ALA A 66 5.22 -4.34 5.77
N GLY A 67 5.44 -3.49 4.76
CA GLY A 67 4.38 -2.92 3.94
C GLY A 67 3.58 -3.98 3.20
N LYS A 68 4.26 -4.98 2.62
CA LYS A 68 3.61 -6.10 1.93
C LYS A 68 2.75 -6.92 2.89
N VAL A 69 3.28 -7.28 4.06
CA VAL A 69 2.53 -8.03 5.10
C VAL A 69 1.27 -7.25 5.52
N LYS A 70 1.40 -5.94 5.73
CA LYS A 70 0.23 -5.10 6.03
C LYS A 70 -0.80 -5.11 4.92
N MET A 71 -0.38 -4.91 3.67
CA MET A 71 -1.27 -4.90 2.51
C MET A 71 -1.99 -6.24 2.32
N ASP A 72 -1.30 -7.36 2.55
CA ASP A 72 -1.90 -8.69 2.47
C ASP A 72 -2.96 -8.89 3.58
N LYS A 73 -2.70 -8.39 4.81
CA LYS A 73 -3.68 -8.40 5.91
C LYS A 73 -4.90 -7.52 5.61
N ASP A 74 -4.68 -6.29 5.13
CA ASP A 74 -5.75 -5.37 4.80
C ASP A 74 -6.64 -5.95 3.68
N ARG A 75 -6.04 -6.60 2.68
CA ARG A 75 -6.78 -7.31 1.62
C ARG A 75 -7.56 -8.50 2.16
N ALA A 76 -6.95 -9.32 3.01
CA ALA A 76 -7.65 -10.46 3.63
C ALA A 76 -8.85 -10.00 4.46
N ALA A 77 -8.77 -8.87 5.16
CA ALA A 77 -9.89 -8.30 5.90
C ALA A 77 -11.03 -7.88 4.95
N ILE A 78 -10.72 -7.23 3.82
CA ILE A 78 -11.73 -6.89 2.80
C ILE A 78 -12.32 -8.16 2.17
N ASP A 79 -11.50 -9.16 1.81
CA ASP A 79 -11.97 -10.44 1.27
C ASP A 79 -12.94 -11.13 2.26
N ALA A 80 -12.65 -11.09 3.57
CA ALA A 80 -13.52 -11.62 4.61
C ALA A 80 -14.87 -10.86 4.71
N VAL A 81 -14.84 -9.52 4.63
CA VAL A 81 -16.05 -8.69 4.60
C VAL A 81 -16.90 -9.03 3.37
N VAL A 82 -16.28 -9.15 2.20
CA VAL A 82 -16.99 -9.48 0.96
C VAL A 82 -17.64 -10.87 1.06
N THR A 83 -16.90 -11.88 1.51
CA THR A 83 -17.43 -13.26 1.65
C THR A 83 -18.55 -13.35 2.66
N SER A 84 -18.42 -12.68 3.81
CA SER A 84 -19.46 -12.68 4.84
C SER A 84 -20.74 -11.95 4.39
N THR A 85 -20.60 -10.84 3.67
CA THR A 85 -21.76 -10.08 3.18
C THR A 85 -22.50 -10.82 2.07
N LEU A 86 -21.76 -11.41 1.13
CA LEU A 86 -22.36 -12.08 -0.02
C LEU A 86 -22.80 -13.51 0.28
N GLY A 87 -22.16 -14.18 1.24
CA GLY A 87 -22.43 -15.58 1.57
C GLY A 87 -21.85 -16.57 0.57
N ILE A 88 -20.86 -16.16 -0.24
CA ILE A 88 -20.20 -17.01 -1.24
C ILE A 88 -18.68 -16.99 -1.03
N SER A 89 -18.00 -18.05 -1.46
CA SER A 89 -16.54 -18.18 -1.26
C SER A 89 -15.75 -17.16 -2.05
N ILE A 90 -14.59 -16.80 -1.54
CA ILE A 90 -13.68 -15.85 -2.21
C ILE A 90 -13.21 -16.40 -3.57
N ASP A 91 -13.07 -17.72 -3.72
CA ASP A 91 -12.64 -18.33 -4.99
C ASP A 91 -13.73 -18.23 -6.05
N THR A 92 -15.01 -18.42 -5.66
CA THR A 92 -16.16 -18.19 -6.54
C THR A 92 -16.18 -16.73 -7.01
N ILE A 93 -16.02 -15.78 -6.07
CA ILE A 93 -15.97 -14.35 -6.40
C ILE A 93 -14.83 -14.06 -7.37
N LYS A 94 -13.61 -14.55 -7.10
CA LYS A 94 -12.45 -14.35 -7.97
C LYS A 94 -12.65 -14.94 -9.37
N THR A 95 -13.31 -16.09 -9.47
CA THR A 95 -13.61 -16.74 -10.76
C THR A 95 -14.57 -15.88 -11.58
N ARG A 96 -15.64 -15.39 -10.97
CA ARG A 96 -16.63 -14.52 -11.65
C ARG A 96 -16.02 -13.17 -12.07
N LEU A 97 -15.19 -12.57 -11.20
CA LEU A 97 -14.43 -11.35 -11.52
C LEU A 97 -13.44 -11.57 -12.69
N LYS A 98 -12.81 -12.75 -12.78
CA LYS A 98 -11.95 -13.11 -13.92
C LYS A 98 -12.74 -13.32 -15.21
N ALA A 99 -13.98 -13.77 -15.10
CA ALA A 99 -14.92 -13.87 -16.24
C ALA A 99 -15.42 -12.51 -16.74
N GLY A 100 -15.04 -11.40 -16.08
CA GLY A 100 -15.40 -10.04 -16.49
C GLY A 100 -16.61 -9.47 -15.78
N GLU A 101 -17.18 -10.17 -14.80
CA GLU A 101 -18.26 -9.61 -13.99
C GLU A 101 -17.74 -8.52 -13.05
N THR A 102 -18.60 -7.55 -12.71
CA THR A 102 -18.32 -6.58 -11.66
C THR A 102 -18.67 -7.16 -10.29
N LEU A 103 -18.06 -6.64 -9.24
CA LEU A 103 -18.44 -7.04 -7.89
C LEU A 103 -19.89 -6.61 -7.58
N ALA A 104 -20.38 -5.52 -8.19
CA ALA A 104 -21.77 -5.07 -8.12
C ALA A 104 -22.72 -6.12 -8.71
N ALA A 105 -22.42 -6.67 -9.89
CA ALA A 105 -23.22 -7.73 -10.51
C ALA A 105 -23.23 -9.00 -9.66
N ILE A 106 -22.09 -9.36 -9.07
CA ILE A 106 -21.99 -10.50 -8.14
C ILE A 106 -22.83 -10.29 -6.89
N ALA A 107 -22.88 -9.07 -6.38
CA ALA A 107 -23.60 -8.71 -5.16
C ALA A 107 -25.13 -8.63 -5.36
N GLY A 108 -25.60 -8.27 -6.54
CA GLY A 108 -27.04 -8.11 -6.79
C GLY A 108 -27.69 -7.16 -5.77
N ASP A 109 -28.74 -7.63 -5.13
CA ASP A 109 -29.51 -6.85 -4.14
C ASP A 109 -28.67 -6.48 -2.89
N LYS A 110 -27.57 -7.21 -2.63
CA LYS A 110 -26.66 -6.93 -1.52
C LYS A 110 -25.64 -5.83 -1.82
N LYS A 111 -25.67 -5.20 -3.00
CA LYS A 111 -24.70 -4.18 -3.42
C LYS A 111 -24.55 -3.06 -2.40
N ALA A 112 -25.66 -2.49 -1.92
CA ALA A 112 -25.63 -1.37 -0.96
C ALA A 112 -25.00 -1.80 0.38
N ALA A 113 -25.39 -2.98 0.89
CA ALA A 113 -24.82 -3.55 2.10
C ALA A 113 -23.32 -3.84 1.95
N LEU A 114 -22.90 -4.33 0.80
CA LEU A 114 -21.50 -4.59 0.49
C LEU A 114 -20.66 -3.30 0.48
N ILE A 115 -21.15 -2.24 -0.17
CA ILE A 115 -20.47 -0.94 -0.19
C ILE A 115 -20.31 -0.41 1.23
N THR A 116 -21.36 -0.47 2.05
CA THR A 116 -21.30 -0.03 3.46
C THR A 116 -20.30 -0.86 4.26
N ALA A 117 -20.33 -2.18 4.15
CA ALA A 117 -19.45 -3.07 4.89
C ALA A 117 -17.96 -2.86 4.53
N ILE A 118 -17.65 -2.77 3.23
CA ILE A 118 -16.29 -2.47 2.77
C ILE A 118 -15.86 -1.08 3.22
N SER A 119 -16.72 -0.07 3.11
CA SER A 119 -16.39 1.30 3.55
C SER A 119 -16.07 1.36 5.05
N THR A 120 -16.81 0.62 5.86
CA THR A 120 -16.56 0.50 7.30
C THR A 120 -15.18 -0.13 7.58
N GLU A 121 -14.84 -1.21 6.90
CA GLU A 121 -13.54 -1.86 7.09
C GLU A 121 -12.39 -0.95 6.60
N VAL A 122 -12.54 -0.26 5.46
CA VAL A 122 -11.54 0.71 4.97
C VAL A 122 -11.35 1.84 5.97
N ASN A 123 -12.43 2.40 6.53
CA ASN A 123 -12.32 3.44 7.54
C ASN A 123 -11.59 2.96 8.80
N LYS A 124 -11.84 1.72 9.24
CA LYS A 124 -11.09 1.10 10.34
C LYS A 124 -9.60 0.98 10.03
N GLN A 125 -9.23 0.63 8.80
CA GLN A 125 -7.83 0.57 8.36
C GLN A 125 -7.17 1.96 8.35
N ILE A 126 -7.93 3.01 7.98
CA ILE A 126 -7.49 4.41 8.06
C ILE A 126 -7.23 4.80 9.52
N ASP A 127 -8.13 4.45 10.46
CA ASP A 127 -7.95 4.73 11.89
C ASP A 127 -6.73 4.00 12.46
N ALA A 128 -6.52 2.76 12.07
CA ALA A 128 -5.32 2.01 12.44
C ALA A 128 -4.03 2.67 11.90
N ALA A 129 -4.09 3.29 10.72
CA ALA A 129 -2.97 4.04 10.18
C ALA A 129 -2.67 5.35 10.94
N VAL A 130 -3.70 6.02 11.47
CA VAL A 130 -3.53 7.17 12.39
C VAL A 130 -2.90 6.73 13.70
N THR A 131 -3.41 5.66 14.31
CA THR A 131 -2.86 5.09 15.55
C THR A 131 -1.40 4.68 15.39
N ALA A 132 -1.03 4.16 14.21
CA ALA A 132 0.35 3.81 13.87
C ALA A 132 1.23 5.01 13.47
N GLY A 133 0.74 6.25 13.54
CA GLY A 133 1.45 7.47 13.17
C GLY A 133 1.77 7.60 11.68
N LYS A 134 1.11 6.82 10.82
CA LYS A 134 1.30 6.85 9.35
C LYS A 134 0.45 7.90 8.65
N LEU A 135 -0.64 8.30 9.28
CA LEU A 135 -1.53 9.37 8.84
C LEU A 135 -1.79 10.35 9.98
N THR A 136 -1.93 11.61 9.65
CA THR A 136 -2.47 12.62 10.58
C THR A 136 -3.99 12.51 10.64
N ALA A 137 -4.60 13.05 11.69
CA ALA A 137 -6.06 13.09 11.81
C ALA A 137 -6.72 13.85 10.64
N ALA A 138 -6.10 14.94 10.17
CA ALA A 138 -6.59 15.71 9.03
C ALA A 138 -6.56 14.90 7.71
N GLN A 139 -5.47 14.17 7.47
CA GLN A 139 -5.37 13.26 6.31
C GLN A 139 -6.42 12.17 6.38
N ALA A 140 -6.60 11.56 7.56
CA ALA A 140 -7.60 10.52 7.76
C ALA A 140 -9.02 11.01 7.51
N SER A 141 -9.36 12.21 7.97
CA SER A 141 -10.66 12.84 7.68
C SER A 141 -10.89 12.99 6.18
N THR A 142 -9.90 13.51 5.45
CA THR A 142 -9.97 13.67 3.99
C THR A 142 -10.14 12.31 3.27
N GLU A 143 -9.40 11.30 3.68
CA GLU A 143 -9.49 9.96 3.08
C GLU A 143 -10.85 9.31 3.36
N LYS A 144 -11.35 9.40 4.60
CA LYS A 144 -12.66 8.86 4.99
C LYS A 144 -13.81 9.51 4.21
N ALA A 145 -13.76 10.83 3.98
CA ALA A 145 -14.76 11.53 3.20
C ALA A 145 -14.91 10.98 1.77
N LYS A 146 -13.85 10.42 1.20
CA LYS A 146 -13.82 9.83 -0.15
C LYS A 146 -14.02 8.30 -0.17
N THR A 147 -14.10 7.66 0.99
CA THR A 147 -14.11 6.20 1.07
C THR A 147 -15.30 5.60 0.35
N THR A 148 -16.51 6.08 0.62
CA THR A 148 -17.74 5.53 0.01
C THR A 148 -17.73 5.67 -1.50
N GLU A 149 -17.33 6.82 -2.04
CA GLU A 149 -17.22 7.03 -3.49
C GLU A 149 -16.20 6.07 -4.12
N ARG A 150 -15.01 5.95 -3.53
CA ARG A 150 -13.96 5.04 -4.00
C ARG A 150 -14.40 3.58 -3.97
N VAL A 151 -15.09 3.17 -2.91
CA VAL A 151 -15.62 1.80 -2.77
C VAL A 151 -16.71 1.55 -3.79
N THR A 152 -17.64 2.48 -4.01
CA THR A 152 -18.66 2.38 -5.05
C THR A 152 -18.03 2.19 -6.42
N ASN A 153 -17.09 3.06 -6.79
CA ASN A 153 -16.37 2.97 -8.05
C ASN A 153 -15.60 1.64 -8.20
N MET A 154 -15.03 1.11 -7.11
CA MET A 154 -14.34 -0.17 -7.11
C MET A 154 -15.30 -1.35 -7.33
N VAL A 155 -16.46 -1.33 -6.69
CA VAL A 155 -17.48 -2.39 -6.77
C VAL A 155 -18.13 -2.43 -8.15
N GLU A 156 -18.32 -1.27 -8.79
CA GLU A 156 -18.93 -1.13 -10.11
C GLU A 156 -17.97 -1.36 -11.28
N ARG A 157 -16.67 -1.29 -11.04
CA ARG A 157 -15.69 -1.43 -12.11
C ARG A 157 -15.49 -2.88 -12.51
N VAL A 158 -15.52 -3.15 -13.80
CA VAL A 158 -14.97 -4.39 -14.36
C VAL A 158 -13.47 -4.41 -14.07
N LYS A 159 -12.98 -5.46 -13.47
CA LYS A 159 -11.53 -5.64 -13.24
C LYS A 159 -10.86 -5.93 -14.58
N GLY A 160 -10.52 -4.85 -15.31
CA GLY A 160 -9.84 -4.97 -16.59
C GLY A 160 -8.50 -5.69 -16.43
N PHE A 161 -8.36 -6.76 -17.14
CA PHE A 161 -7.06 -7.37 -17.41
C PHE A 161 -6.31 -6.42 -18.34
N GLY A 162 -5.34 -5.67 -17.79
CA GLY A 162 -4.34 -4.95 -18.56
C GLY A 162 -4.82 -3.65 -19.19
N HIS A 163 -4.28 -2.57 -18.71
CA HIS A 163 -4.22 -1.30 -19.43
C HIS A 163 -3.39 -1.51 -20.70
N LYS A 164 -3.97 -2.04 -21.76
CA LYS A 164 -3.46 -1.82 -23.11
C LYS A 164 -3.77 -0.36 -23.43
N GLY A 165 -2.74 0.48 -23.26
CA GLY A 165 -2.80 1.86 -23.69
C GLY A 165 -3.24 1.92 -25.15
N ASN A 166 -4.44 2.43 -25.36
CA ASN A 166 -4.95 2.74 -26.68
C ASN A 166 -4.20 3.97 -27.18
N LYS A 167 -3.02 3.78 -27.79
CA LYS A 167 -2.41 4.77 -28.69
C LYS A 167 -3.07 4.61 -30.04
N ALA A 168 -4.32 5.04 -30.17
CA ALA A 168 -4.90 5.38 -31.45
C ALA A 168 -4.36 6.78 -31.81
N GLY A 169 -3.23 6.79 -32.52
CA GLY A 169 -2.74 7.97 -33.19
C GLY A 169 -3.70 8.37 -34.30
N ALA A 170 -4.32 9.51 -34.18
CA ALA A 170 -4.82 10.24 -35.31
C ALA A 170 -3.63 10.94 -35.97
N ARG A 171 -3.23 10.46 -37.14
CA ARG A 171 -2.52 11.23 -38.15
C ARG A 171 -3.44 11.26 -39.36
N ALA A 172 -3.95 12.40 -39.66
CA ALA A 172 -4.33 12.87 -40.99
C ALA A 172 -3.99 14.37 -41.01
#